data_32b4ff014d3b2a733d1c550543258e74
#
_entry.id   32b4ff014d3b2a733d1c550543258e74
#
_cell.length_a   1.000
_cell.length_b   1.000
_cell.length_c   1.000
_cell.angle_alpha   90.00
_cell.angle_beta   90.00
_cell.angle_gamma   90.00
#
_symmetry.space_group_name_H-M   'P 1'
#
loop_
_entity.id
_entity.type
_entity.pdbx_description
1 polymer ?
#
loop_
_entity_poly.entity_id
_entity_poly.type
_entity_poly.pdbx_seq_one_letter_code
_entity_poly.pdbx_strand_id
1 'polypeptide(L)'
;SLQTGAAGTRPVLKGTEPDIPFIRFKNYLKAAPVSSDSAYIIGAPLDDVRYLYGVLPANREAYVLKGDIPDPALYLARYLTDQLQQKGIRVDGSPSCYRIEVEENRWKKGERKEIVTTYSPTLREIASVCNHVSHNLYADALVKTVGLQYKPRRNEMISSFGRGVQVVKEYWEKKGLDVFPLRMNDGSGLAPADKVSAGFMGELLVYMATESAVSDAFIA
;
A
#
# COMPACT_ATOMS: atom_id res chain seq x y z
N SER A 1 -10.21 16.18 1.03
CA SER A 1 -10.43 17.19 -0.01
C SER A 1 -10.03 18.59 0.49
N LEU A 2 -9.62 19.45 -0.46
CA LEU A 2 -9.22 20.84 -0.18
C LEU A 2 -9.99 21.80 -1.08
N GLN A 3 -10.25 22.99 -0.58
CA GLN A 3 -10.75 24.12 -1.38
C GLN A 3 -9.63 25.14 -1.58
N THR A 4 -9.40 25.59 -2.81
CA THR A 4 -8.40 26.61 -3.13
C THR A 4 -9.06 27.92 -3.54
N GLY A 5 -8.51 29.04 -3.05
CA GLY A 5 -8.89 30.37 -3.43
C GLY A 5 -7.98 30.97 -4.49
N ALA A 6 -7.87 32.30 -4.53
CA ALA A 6 -6.98 33.01 -5.44
C ALA A 6 -5.52 32.61 -5.27
N ALA A 7 -4.72 32.81 -6.32
CA ALA A 7 -3.28 32.56 -6.26
C ALA A 7 -2.61 33.26 -5.07
N GLY A 8 -1.69 32.57 -4.41
CA GLY A 8 -1.00 33.03 -3.19
C GLY A 8 -1.74 32.71 -1.90
N THR A 9 -3.03 32.35 -1.91
CA THR A 9 -3.77 32.00 -0.71
C THR A 9 -3.47 30.58 -0.23
N ARG A 10 -3.72 30.32 1.06
CA ARG A 10 -3.61 28.97 1.64
C ARG A 10 -4.90 28.20 1.37
N PRO A 11 -4.83 27.00 0.76
CA PRO A 11 -5.98 26.11 0.62
C PRO A 11 -6.60 25.73 1.96
N VAL A 12 -7.90 25.51 1.98
CA VAL A 12 -8.65 25.10 3.17
C VAL A 12 -8.92 23.60 3.11
N LEU A 13 -8.49 22.85 4.13
CA LEU A 13 -8.85 21.45 4.27
C LEU A 13 -10.33 21.34 4.66
N LYS A 14 -11.12 20.63 3.85
CA LYS A 14 -12.56 20.42 4.07
C LYS A 14 -12.85 19.11 4.80
N GLY A 15 -12.01 18.11 4.62
CA GLY A 15 -12.15 16.80 5.23
C GLY A 15 -11.31 15.75 4.52
N THR A 16 -11.37 14.56 5.05
CA THR A 16 -10.70 13.36 4.51
C THR A 16 -11.74 12.32 4.11
N GLU A 17 -11.38 11.47 3.18
CA GLU A 17 -12.16 10.28 2.83
C GLU A 17 -11.18 9.09 2.71
N PRO A 18 -11.36 8.08 3.55
CA PRO A 18 -12.31 8.00 4.67
C PRO A 18 -12.08 9.08 5.72
N ASP A 19 -13.08 9.32 6.59
CA ASP A 19 -12.93 10.25 7.70
C ASP A 19 -11.91 9.75 8.72
N ILE A 20 -10.91 10.58 9.02
CA ILE A 20 -9.78 10.24 9.90
C ILE A 20 -9.55 11.32 10.95
N PRO A 21 -10.46 11.49 11.92
CA PRO A 21 -10.45 12.60 12.85
C PRO A 21 -9.23 12.66 13.78
N PHE A 22 -8.49 11.57 13.91
CA PHE A 22 -7.30 11.48 14.76
C PHE A 22 -6.01 11.91 14.05
N ILE A 23 -6.02 12.18 12.73
CA ILE A 23 -4.86 12.73 12.03
C ILE A 23 -4.89 14.26 12.07
N ARG A 24 -3.79 14.85 12.48
CA ARG A 24 -3.60 16.29 12.56
C ARG A 24 -2.83 16.77 11.33
N PHE A 25 -3.46 17.63 10.53
CA PHE A 25 -2.84 18.20 9.34
C PHE A 25 -2.20 19.55 9.63
N LYS A 26 -0.92 19.69 9.30
CA LYS A 26 -0.22 20.97 9.25
C LYS A 26 -0.12 21.42 7.79
N ASN A 27 -0.91 22.42 7.43
CA ASN A 27 -1.10 22.83 6.05
C ASN A 27 -0.19 24.01 5.69
N TYR A 28 0.77 23.74 4.81
CA TYR A 28 1.70 24.72 4.22
C TYR A 28 1.52 24.87 2.71
N LEU A 29 0.42 24.36 2.16
CA LEU A 29 0.10 24.48 0.75
C LEU A 29 -0.15 25.95 0.35
N LYS A 30 0.06 26.22 -0.95
CA LYS A 30 -0.28 27.47 -1.58
C LYS A 30 -1.10 27.23 -2.85
N ALA A 31 -2.09 28.06 -3.10
CA ALA A 31 -2.78 28.11 -4.37
C ALA A 31 -1.92 28.88 -5.41
N ALA A 32 -1.85 28.41 -6.65
CA ALA A 32 -1.11 29.07 -7.72
C ALA A 32 -1.82 28.94 -9.07
N PRO A 33 -1.47 29.78 -10.06
CA PRO A 33 -2.04 29.71 -11.40
C PRO A 33 -1.40 28.58 -12.22
N VAL A 34 -1.54 27.36 -11.75
CA VAL A 34 -1.02 26.13 -12.37
C VAL A 34 -2.17 25.22 -12.78
N SER A 35 -1.96 24.35 -13.77
CA SER A 35 -2.97 23.39 -14.24
C SER A 35 -2.97 22.08 -13.43
N SER A 36 -1.82 21.68 -12.88
CA SER A 36 -1.62 20.49 -12.07
C SER A 36 -0.94 20.85 -10.75
N ASP A 37 -1.07 19.97 -9.76
CA ASP A 37 -0.38 20.16 -8.49
C ASP A 37 1.08 19.69 -8.52
N SER A 38 1.84 20.20 -7.55
CA SER A 38 3.12 19.67 -7.10
C SER A 38 3.09 19.46 -5.59
N ALA A 39 1.92 19.04 -5.08
CA ALA A 39 1.67 18.91 -3.67
C ALA A 39 1.91 17.48 -3.20
N TYR A 40 2.30 17.35 -1.95
CA TYR A 40 2.54 16.06 -1.31
C TYR A 40 2.20 16.11 0.17
N ILE A 41 1.88 14.94 0.71
CA ILE A 41 1.63 14.71 2.14
C ILE A 41 2.81 13.93 2.69
N ILE A 42 3.46 14.45 3.72
CA ILE A 42 4.57 13.79 4.40
C ILE A 42 4.34 13.68 5.90
N GLY A 43 4.95 12.69 6.50
CA GLY A 43 4.95 12.48 7.95
C GLY A 43 5.78 11.25 8.31
N ALA A 44 6.14 11.12 9.59
CA ALA A 44 6.81 9.92 10.06
C ALA A 44 5.84 8.72 10.09
N PRO A 45 6.30 7.50 9.85
CA PRO A 45 5.52 6.30 10.10
C PRO A 45 4.97 6.30 11.53
N LEU A 46 3.73 5.84 11.71
CA LEU A 46 3.04 5.72 13.00
C LEU A 46 2.77 7.05 13.74
N ASP A 47 3.11 8.20 13.14
CA ASP A 47 2.83 9.53 13.71
C ASP A 47 1.48 10.05 13.18
N ASP A 48 0.64 10.57 14.06
CA ASP A 48 -0.67 11.15 13.72
C ASP A 48 -0.56 12.55 13.08
N VAL A 49 0.65 13.11 12.89
CA VAL A 49 0.86 14.40 12.23
C VAL A 49 1.22 14.21 10.76
N ARG A 50 0.50 14.91 9.88
CA ARG A 50 0.78 14.98 8.45
C ARG A 50 0.97 16.43 8.00
N TYR A 51 2.03 16.65 7.26
CA TYR A 51 2.39 17.95 6.71
C TYR A 51 2.00 18.01 5.25
N LEU A 52 1.25 19.03 4.86
CA LEU A 52 0.85 19.28 3.49
C LEU A 52 1.76 20.37 2.91
N TYR A 53 2.55 20.04 1.91
CA TYR A 53 3.45 20.97 1.23
C TYR A 53 3.19 21.02 -0.27
N GLY A 54 3.64 22.11 -0.90
CA GLY A 54 3.63 22.30 -2.33
C GLY A 54 2.54 23.25 -2.80
N VAL A 55 2.16 23.09 -4.06
CA VAL A 55 1.28 24.02 -4.78
C VAL A 55 0.09 23.29 -5.35
N LEU A 56 -1.09 23.90 -5.23
CA LEU A 56 -2.35 23.42 -5.82
C LEU A 56 -2.87 24.44 -6.86
N PRO A 57 -3.62 24.00 -7.88
CA PRO A 57 -4.33 24.90 -8.78
C PRO A 57 -5.25 25.84 -8.01
N ALA A 58 -5.21 27.13 -8.33
CA ALA A 58 -6.08 28.16 -7.73
C ALA A 58 -7.54 28.00 -8.16
N ASN A 59 -8.47 28.55 -7.35
CA ASN A 59 -9.90 28.67 -7.64
C ASN A 59 -10.58 27.33 -7.92
N ARG A 60 -10.28 26.31 -7.07
CA ARG A 60 -10.95 24.99 -7.10
C ARG A 60 -11.85 24.86 -5.88
N GLU A 61 -13.13 24.56 -6.09
CA GLU A 61 -14.08 24.30 -4.99
C GLU A 61 -13.74 22.99 -4.26
N ALA A 62 -13.30 21.99 -5.01
CA ALA A 62 -12.83 20.72 -4.48
C ALA A 62 -11.58 20.25 -5.22
N TYR A 63 -10.52 19.96 -4.48
CA TYR A 63 -9.30 19.36 -4.97
C TYR A 63 -8.92 18.17 -4.09
N VAL A 64 -8.66 17.02 -4.71
CA VAL A 64 -8.32 15.79 -3.98
C VAL A 64 -6.81 15.60 -4.00
N LEU A 65 -6.20 15.63 -2.82
CA LEU A 65 -4.81 15.23 -2.63
C LEU A 65 -4.80 13.87 -1.94
N LYS A 66 -4.08 12.91 -2.50
CA LYS A 66 -3.98 11.55 -1.96
C LYS A 66 -2.72 11.42 -1.10
N GLY A 67 -2.81 10.62 -0.03
CA GLY A 67 -1.69 10.34 0.86
C GLY A 67 -1.86 9.01 1.59
N ASP A 68 -0.84 8.63 2.33
CA ASP A 68 -0.82 7.42 3.14
C ASP A 68 -1.58 7.58 4.46
N ILE A 69 -2.00 6.45 5.02
CA ILE A 69 -2.47 6.34 6.39
C ILE A 69 -1.29 5.88 7.25
N PRO A 70 -0.92 6.61 8.32
CA PRO A 70 0.31 6.34 9.08
C PRO A 70 0.35 4.98 9.76
N ASP A 71 -0.77 4.50 10.25
CA ASP A 71 -0.94 3.20 10.91
C ASP A 71 -2.26 2.57 10.46
N PRO A 72 -2.27 1.89 9.30
CA PRO A 72 -3.51 1.34 8.75
C PRO A 72 -4.21 0.33 9.67
N ALA A 73 -3.45 -0.45 10.44
CA ALA A 73 -4.01 -1.44 11.34
C ALA A 73 -4.71 -0.80 12.53
N LEU A 74 -4.09 0.20 13.14
CA LEU A 74 -4.71 0.98 14.22
C LEU A 74 -5.86 1.83 13.71
N TYR A 75 -5.73 2.39 12.49
CA TYR A 75 -6.83 3.12 11.86
C TYR A 75 -8.07 2.23 11.72
N LEU A 76 -7.91 1.03 11.18
CA LEU A 76 -9.04 0.10 11.01
C LEU A 76 -9.72 -0.22 12.35
N ALA A 77 -8.93 -0.45 13.41
CA ALA A 77 -9.47 -0.70 14.73
C ALA A 77 -10.25 0.50 15.29
N ARG A 78 -9.72 1.72 15.15
CA ARG A 78 -10.40 2.97 15.53
C ARG A 78 -11.69 3.16 14.75
N TYR A 79 -11.61 3.08 13.43
CA TYR A 79 -12.77 3.24 12.55
C TYR A 79 -13.88 2.24 12.86
N LEU A 80 -13.53 0.96 13.04
CA LEU A 80 -14.51 -0.07 13.42
C LEU A 80 -15.15 0.23 14.78
N THR A 81 -14.36 0.64 15.76
CA THR A 81 -14.87 1.04 17.09
C THR A 81 -15.88 2.18 16.98
N ASP A 82 -15.53 3.23 16.24
CA ASP A 82 -16.43 4.38 16.05
C ASP A 82 -17.73 3.97 15.34
N GLN A 83 -17.64 3.14 14.29
CA GLN A 83 -18.83 2.65 13.57
C GLN A 83 -19.72 1.78 14.46
N LEU A 84 -19.17 0.95 15.32
CA LEU A 84 -19.93 0.14 16.27
C LEU A 84 -20.62 1.02 17.31
N GLN A 85 -19.93 2.01 17.87
CA GLN A 85 -20.49 2.95 18.84
C GLN A 85 -21.61 3.82 18.24
N GLN A 86 -21.45 4.28 17.00
CA GLN A 86 -22.50 5.01 16.28
C GLN A 86 -23.78 4.17 16.07
N LYS A 87 -23.63 2.85 16.02
CA LYS A 87 -24.75 1.90 15.94
C LYS A 87 -25.28 1.46 17.31
N GLY A 88 -24.84 2.08 18.39
CA GLY A 88 -25.28 1.79 19.75
C GLY A 88 -24.64 0.52 20.34
N ILE A 89 -23.62 -0.03 19.70
CA ILE A 89 -22.89 -1.21 20.22
C ILE A 89 -21.79 -0.71 21.15
N ARG A 90 -21.85 -1.14 22.41
CA ARG A 90 -20.81 -0.82 23.38
C ARG A 90 -19.53 -1.61 23.05
N VAL A 91 -18.42 -0.89 22.98
CA VAL A 91 -17.09 -1.45 22.82
C VAL A 91 -16.30 -1.14 24.09
N ASP A 92 -15.84 -2.19 24.78
CA ASP A 92 -15.01 -2.05 25.97
C ASP A 92 -13.53 -2.06 25.56
N GLY A 93 -12.74 -1.18 26.18
CA GLY A 93 -11.32 -1.02 25.90
C GLY A 93 -11.00 -0.06 24.75
N SER A 94 -9.73 0.24 24.58
CA SER A 94 -9.21 1.12 23.54
C SER A 94 -8.91 0.35 22.26
N PRO A 95 -9.12 0.95 21.07
CA PRO A 95 -8.69 0.34 19.81
C PRO A 95 -7.19 0.04 19.83
N SER A 96 -6.82 -1.15 19.39
CA SER A 96 -5.43 -1.62 19.40
C SER A 96 -5.10 -2.42 18.13
N CYS A 97 -3.83 -2.69 17.92
CA CYS A 97 -3.34 -3.55 16.83
C CYS A 97 -2.21 -4.45 17.33
N TYR A 98 -1.87 -5.47 16.52
CA TYR A 98 -0.83 -6.46 16.89
C TYR A 98 0.48 -5.81 17.36
N ARG A 99 0.93 -4.76 16.68
CA ARG A 99 2.16 -4.03 17.06
C ARG A 99 2.07 -3.51 18.51
N ILE A 100 1.01 -2.80 18.84
CA ILE A 100 0.80 -2.22 20.18
C ILE A 100 0.72 -3.33 21.23
N GLU A 101 -0.03 -4.39 20.95
CA GLU A 101 -0.18 -5.52 21.89
C GLU A 101 1.16 -6.20 22.19
N VAL A 102 2.05 -6.30 21.18
CA VAL A 102 3.40 -6.86 21.35
C VAL A 102 4.30 -5.89 22.10
N GLU A 103 4.33 -4.62 21.74
CA GLU A 103 5.14 -3.58 22.38
C GLU A 103 4.82 -3.43 23.87
N GLU A 104 3.54 -3.57 24.23
CA GLU A 104 3.06 -3.46 25.60
C GLU A 104 3.01 -4.81 26.34
N ASN A 105 3.56 -5.87 25.76
CA ASN A 105 3.59 -7.23 26.32
C ASN A 105 2.18 -7.79 26.68
N ARG A 106 1.14 -7.35 25.98
CA ARG A 106 -0.24 -7.81 26.16
C ARG A 106 -0.63 -8.91 25.18
N TRP A 107 0.17 -9.11 24.10
CA TRP A 107 -0.14 -10.11 23.10
C TRP A 107 -0.18 -11.51 23.68
N LYS A 108 -1.32 -12.19 23.49
CA LYS A 108 -1.50 -13.60 23.81
C LYS A 108 -2.03 -14.36 22.60
N LYS A 109 -1.43 -15.49 22.30
CA LYS A 109 -1.97 -16.42 21.31
C LYS A 109 -3.20 -17.09 21.91
N GLY A 110 -4.39 -16.65 21.54
CA GLY A 110 -5.66 -17.23 21.97
C GLY A 110 -6.42 -17.87 20.82
N GLU A 111 -7.46 -18.59 21.12
CA GLU A 111 -8.43 -19.02 20.14
C GLU A 111 -9.15 -17.80 19.55
N ARG A 112 -9.32 -17.81 18.24
CA ARG A 112 -10.04 -16.76 17.51
C ARG A 112 -11.31 -17.37 16.96
N LYS A 113 -12.43 -16.67 17.17
CA LYS A 113 -13.71 -16.99 16.52
C LYS A 113 -13.87 -16.09 15.31
N GLU A 114 -14.13 -16.68 14.15
CA GLU A 114 -14.51 -15.94 12.98
C GLU A 114 -15.87 -15.28 13.21
N ILE A 115 -15.96 -13.98 12.93
CA ILE A 115 -17.20 -13.20 13.05
C ILE A 115 -17.73 -12.92 11.66
N VAL A 116 -16.85 -12.55 10.73
CA VAL A 116 -17.17 -12.23 9.33
C VAL A 116 -15.95 -12.46 8.46
N THR A 117 -16.17 -12.93 7.26
CA THR A 117 -15.17 -13.05 6.21
C THR A 117 -15.54 -12.16 5.03
N THR A 118 -14.60 -11.37 4.56
CA THR A 118 -14.73 -10.62 3.32
C THR A 118 -13.76 -11.19 2.29
N TYR A 119 -14.22 -11.25 1.04
CA TYR A 119 -13.41 -11.75 -0.07
C TYR A 119 -12.87 -10.58 -0.89
N SER A 120 -11.62 -10.69 -1.31
CA SER A 120 -11.03 -9.76 -2.26
C SER A 120 -11.66 -9.96 -3.65
N PRO A 121 -11.50 -9.00 -4.57
CA PRO A 121 -11.62 -9.27 -6.01
C PRO A 121 -10.72 -10.44 -6.42
N THR A 122 -10.95 -10.97 -7.61
CA THR A 122 -10.11 -12.04 -8.15
C THR A 122 -8.67 -11.58 -8.33
N LEU A 123 -7.72 -12.52 -8.32
CA LEU A 123 -6.30 -12.20 -8.56
C LEU A 123 -6.11 -11.51 -9.93
N ARG A 124 -6.87 -11.91 -10.94
CA ARG A 124 -6.85 -11.27 -12.28
C ARG A 124 -7.23 -9.79 -12.20
N GLU A 125 -8.29 -9.45 -11.49
CA GLU A 125 -8.73 -8.05 -11.30
C GLU A 125 -7.70 -7.24 -10.52
N ILE A 126 -7.14 -7.81 -9.45
CA ILE A 126 -6.09 -7.16 -8.66
C ILE A 126 -4.84 -6.90 -9.51
N ALA A 127 -4.39 -7.87 -10.29
CA ALA A 127 -3.24 -7.74 -11.18
C ALA A 127 -3.51 -6.73 -12.29
N SER A 128 -4.71 -6.73 -12.88
CA SER A 128 -5.12 -5.75 -13.88
C SER A 128 -5.04 -4.32 -13.33
N VAL A 129 -5.64 -4.07 -12.16
CA VAL A 129 -5.52 -2.75 -11.50
C VAL A 129 -4.06 -2.40 -11.21
N CYS A 130 -3.28 -3.36 -10.70
CA CYS A 130 -1.86 -3.16 -10.41
C CYS A 130 -1.10 -2.64 -11.63
N ASN A 131 -1.30 -3.27 -12.79
CA ASN A 131 -0.59 -2.94 -14.02
C ASN A 131 -1.09 -1.64 -14.68
N HIS A 132 -2.43 -1.45 -14.77
CA HIS A 132 -2.99 -0.30 -15.49
C HIS A 132 -2.80 1.03 -14.77
N VAL A 133 -2.82 1.04 -13.43
CA VAL A 133 -2.69 2.28 -12.65
C VAL A 133 -1.39 2.35 -11.85
N SER A 134 -0.47 1.39 -12.05
CA SER A 134 0.81 1.33 -11.30
C SER A 134 0.59 1.34 -9.79
N HIS A 135 -0.22 0.39 -9.28
CA HIS A 135 -0.64 0.39 -7.88
C HIS A 135 0.41 -0.28 -6.98
N ASN A 136 1.33 0.48 -6.46
CA ASN A 136 2.49 0.02 -5.69
C ASN A 136 2.11 -0.87 -4.49
N LEU A 137 1.08 -0.48 -3.72
CA LEU A 137 0.63 -1.27 -2.58
C LEU A 137 0.14 -2.67 -3.00
N TYR A 138 -0.53 -2.79 -4.16
CA TYR A 138 -0.95 -4.09 -4.67
C TYR A 138 0.24 -4.94 -5.08
N ALA A 139 1.20 -4.37 -5.78
CA ALA A 139 2.43 -5.07 -6.17
C ALA A 139 3.19 -5.61 -4.96
N ASP A 140 3.36 -4.78 -3.93
CA ASP A 140 4.00 -5.17 -2.67
C ASP A 140 3.21 -6.25 -1.91
N ALA A 141 1.88 -6.12 -1.86
CA ALA A 141 1.02 -7.12 -1.24
C ALA A 141 1.07 -8.47 -1.96
N LEU A 142 1.12 -8.45 -3.30
CA LEU A 142 1.25 -9.67 -4.12
C LEU A 142 2.58 -10.39 -3.84
N VAL A 143 3.70 -9.67 -3.83
CA VAL A 143 5.01 -10.26 -3.50
C VAL A 143 5.03 -10.86 -2.10
N LYS A 144 4.51 -10.15 -1.11
CA LYS A 144 4.41 -10.67 0.26
C LYS A 144 3.51 -11.91 0.34
N THR A 145 2.40 -11.92 -0.41
CA THR A 145 1.47 -13.05 -0.46
C THR A 145 2.13 -14.28 -1.09
N VAL A 146 2.84 -14.09 -2.20
CA VAL A 146 3.67 -15.15 -2.81
C VAL A 146 4.68 -15.67 -1.80
N GLY A 147 5.27 -14.81 -0.99
CA GLY A 147 6.22 -15.16 0.07
C GLY A 147 5.66 -16.08 1.16
N LEU A 148 4.33 -16.25 1.28
CA LEU A 148 3.71 -17.23 2.18
C LEU A 148 4.01 -18.69 1.76
N GLN A 149 4.38 -18.91 0.50
CA GLN A 149 4.81 -20.22 -0.01
C GLN A 149 6.25 -20.57 0.41
N TYR A 150 7.04 -19.59 0.85
CA TYR A 150 8.42 -19.81 1.26
C TYR A 150 8.49 -20.54 2.60
N LYS A 151 9.31 -21.59 2.64
CA LYS A 151 9.60 -22.33 3.86
C LYS A 151 10.97 -21.91 4.39
N PRO A 152 11.03 -20.99 5.38
CA PRO A 152 12.33 -20.54 5.91
C PRO A 152 13.09 -21.69 6.54
N ARG A 153 14.42 -21.68 6.38
CA ARG A 153 15.32 -22.61 7.07
C ARG A 153 15.34 -22.31 8.58
N ARG A 154 15.76 -23.27 9.36
CA ARG A 154 15.89 -23.08 10.82
C ARG A 154 16.81 -21.90 11.11
N ASN A 155 16.34 -20.95 11.92
CA ASN A 155 17.04 -19.70 12.29
C ASN A 155 17.30 -18.72 11.13
N GLU A 156 16.62 -18.86 10.00
CA GLU A 156 16.71 -17.90 8.91
C GLU A 156 15.88 -16.64 9.24
N MET A 157 16.57 -15.51 9.33
CA MET A 157 15.94 -14.19 9.48
C MET A 157 15.75 -13.55 8.12
N ILE A 158 14.61 -13.80 7.49
CA ILE A 158 14.26 -13.24 6.18
C ILE A 158 12.96 -12.43 6.29
N SER A 159 12.95 -11.23 5.72
CA SER A 159 11.79 -10.36 5.70
C SER A 159 10.64 -10.95 4.85
N SER A 160 9.42 -10.42 5.01
CA SER A 160 8.28 -10.83 4.16
C SER A 160 8.52 -10.52 2.68
N PHE A 161 9.20 -9.42 2.36
CA PHE A 161 9.65 -9.13 0.99
C PHE A 161 10.70 -10.14 0.53
N GLY A 162 11.73 -10.39 1.32
CA GLY A 162 12.78 -11.34 0.98
C GLY A 162 12.23 -12.73 0.67
N ARG A 163 11.24 -13.20 1.43
CA ARG A 163 10.55 -14.47 1.15
C ARG A 163 9.85 -14.46 -0.21
N GLY A 164 9.12 -13.39 -0.53
CA GLY A 164 8.44 -13.25 -1.81
C GLY A 164 9.41 -13.19 -2.97
N VAL A 165 10.46 -12.40 -2.85
CA VAL A 165 11.52 -12.29 -3.86
C VAL A 165 12.19 -13.64 -4.10
N GLN A 166 12.47 -14.41 -3.05
CA GLN A 166 13.07 -15.72 -3.18
C GLN A 166 12.15 -16.69 -3.96
N VAL A 167 10.86 -16.71 -3.63
CA VAL A 167 9.88 -17.55 -4.36
C VAL A 167 9.77 -17.13 -5.83
N VAL A 168 9.74 -15.84 -6.12
CA VAL A 168 9.70 -15.32 -7.50
C VAL A 168 10.92 -15.77 -8.28
N LYS A 169 12.12 -15.64 -7.71
CA LYS A 169 13.37 -16.07 -8.36
C LYS A 169 13.38 -17.58 -8.62
N GLU A 170 13.08 -18.38 -7.60
CA GLU A 170 13.03 -19.85 -7.74
C GLU A 170 11.99 -20.29 -8.78
N TYR A 171 10.87 -19.58 -8.87
CA TYR A 171 9.86 -19.89 -9.88
C TYR A 171 10.38 -19.66 -11.30
N TRP A 172 11.01 -18.52 -11.58
CA TRP A 172 11.50 -18.20 -12.90
C TRP A 172 12.73 -19.03 -13.29
N GLU A 173 13.60 -19.32 -12.33
CA GLU A 173 14.73 -20.24 -12.54
C GLU A 173 14.25 -21.64 -12.93
N LYS A 174 13.21 -22.17 -12.26
CA LYS A 174 12.57 -23.44 -12.65
C LYS A 174 11.91 -23.41 -14.02
N LYS A 175 11.58 -22.22 -14.52
CA LYS A 175 11.07 -22.02 -15.88
C LYS A 175 12.17 -21.84 -16.92
N GLY A 176 13.43 -21.91 -16.51
CA GLY A 176 14.59 -21.83 -17.38
C GLY A 176 15.12 -20.43 -17.64
N LEU A 177 14.59 -19.39 -16.94
CA LEU A 177 15.09 -18.03 -17.07
C LEU A 177 16.34 -17.84 -16.20
N ASP A 178 17.34 -17.11 -16.71
CA ASP A 178 18.49 -16.69 -15.91
C ASP A 178 18.10 -15.54 -14.97
N VAL A 179 17.93 -15.84 -13.69
CA VAL A 179 17.53 -14.85 -12.67
C VAL A 179 18.70 -14.06 -12.08
N PHE A 180 19.95 -14.31 -12.53
CA PHE A 180 21.13 -13.60 -12.05
C PHE A 180 21.03 -12.07 -12.25
N PRO A 181 20.53 -11.57 -13.40
CA PRO A 181 20.36 -10.13 -13.62
C PRO A 181 19.19 -9.49 -12.86
N LEU A 182 18.34 -10.29 -12.21
CA LEU A 182 17.19 -9.80 -11.45
C LEU A 182 17.59 -9.48 -10.02
N ARG A 183 17.63 -8.19 -9.68
CA ARG A 183 17.73 -7.70 -8.32
C ARG A 183 16.41 -7.06 -7.93
N MET A 184 15.72 -7.67 -6.99
CA MET A 184 14.39 -7.30 -6.54
C MET A 184 14.40 -7.21 -5.01
N ASN A 185 13.91 -6.10 -4.45
CA ASN A 185 13.80 -5.86 -3.02
C ASN A 185 12.34 -5.67 -2.57
N ASP A 186 11.48 -5.20 -3.47
CA ASP A 186 10.04 -5.02 -3.24
C ASP A 186 9.23 -5.51 -4.45
N GLY A 187 7.93 -5.31 -4.42
CA GLY A 187 7.04 -5.65 -5.54
C GLY A 187 6.76 -4.47 -6.46
N SER A 188 6.94 -3.25 -5.97
CA SER A 188 6.59 -2.01 -6.66
C SER A 188 7.67 -1.46 -7.56
N GLY A 189 8.93 -1.91 -7.38
CA GLY A 189 10.09 -1.37 -8.09
C GLY A 189 10.51 0.03 -7.62
N LEU A 190 10.04 0.48 -6.45
CA LEU A 190 10.42 1.76 -5.88
C LEU A 190 11.77 1.72 -5.14
N ALA A 191 12.23 0.54 -4.75
CA ALA A 191 13.51 0.41 -4.09
C ALA A 191 14.65 0.82 -5.04
N PRO A 192 15.52 1.79 -4.68
CA PRO A 192 16.60 2.26 -5.57
C PRO A 192 17.60 1.18 -5.97
N ALA A 193 17.60 0.07 -5.24
CA ALA A 193 18.47 -1.08 -5.51
C ALA A 193 17.85 -2.10 -6.48
N ASP A 194 16.59 -1.93 -6.88
CA ASP A 194 15.95 -2.80 -7.86
C ASP A 194 16.56 -2.61 -9.23
N LYS A 195 16.88 -3.73 -9.87
CA LYS A 195 17.51 -3.75 -11.19
C LYS A 195 17.07 -4.99 -11.95
N VAL A 196 16.91 -4.82 -13.24
CA VAL A 196 16.60 -5.91 -14.17
C VAL A 196 17.31 -5.63 -15.51
N SER A 197 17.83 -6.66 -16.16
CA SER A 197 18.38 -6.51 -17.50
C SER A 197 17.28 -6.52 -18.57
N ALA A 198 17.52 -5.84 -19.68
CA ALA A 198 16.63 -5.89 -20.84
C ALA A 198 16.51 -7.33 -21.40
N GLY A 199 17.58 -8.12 -21.34
CA GLY A 199 17.57 -9.52 -21.74
C GLY A 199 16.57 -10.33 -20.91
N PHE A 200 16.67 -10.28 -19.58
CA PHE A 200 15.73 -10.97 -18.68
C PHE A 200 14.27 -10.54 -18.94
N MET A 201 14.04 -9.23 -19.10
CA MET A 201 12.69 -8.74 -19.40
C MET A 201 12.16 -9.27 -20.73
N GLY A 202 13.01 -9.34 -21.76
CA GLY A 202 12.65 -9.92 -23.06
C GLY A 202 12.28 -11.40 -22.95
N GLU A 203 13.11 -12.20 -22.29
CA GLU A 203 12.84 -13.63 -22.04
C GLU A 203 11.56 -13.84 -21.24
N LEU A 204 11.36 -13.06 -20.19
CA LEU A 204 10.15 -13.10 -19.37
C LEU A 204 8.89 -12.81 -20.19
N LEU A 205 8.91 -11.75 -21.01
CA LEU A 205 7.77 -11.38 -21.84
C LEU A 205 7.47 -12.44 -22.91
N VAL A 206 8.51 -13.01 -23.54
CA VAL A 206 8.34 -14.12 -24.50
C VAL A 206 7.72 -15.32 -23.81
N TYR A 207 8.27 -15.75 -22.67
CA TYR A 207 7.71 -16.87 -21.91
C TYR A 207 6.23 -16.63 -21.56
N MET A 208 5.91 -15.44 -21.05
CA MET A 208 4.54 -15.10 -20.67
C MET A 208 3.57 -15.11 -21.86
N ALA A 209 4.03 -14.69 -23.02
CA ALA A 209 3.20 -14.64 -24.21
C ALA A 209 3.03 -16.01 -24.91
N THR A 210 4.02 -16.91 -24.81
CA THR A 210 4.06 -18.13 -25.64
C THR A 210 3.94 -19.44 -24.87
N GLU A 211 4.38 -19.47 -23.61
CA GLU A 211 4.51 -20.71 -22.82
C GLU A 211 3.68 -20.71 -21.54
N SER A 212 3.26 -19.54 -21.10
CA SER A 212 2.52 -19.41 -19.83
C SER A 212 1.10 -19.96 -19.94
N ALA A 213 0.67 -20.73 -18.95
CA ALA A 213 -0.73 -21.17 -18.83
C ALA A 213 -1.73 -20.01 -18.64
N VAL A 214 -1.27 -18.80 -18.38
CA VAL A 214 -2.08 -17.58 -18.23
C VAL A 214 -1.79 -16.55 -19.33
N SER A 215 -1.24 -16.98 -20.46
CA SER A 215 -0.89 -16.14 -21.60
C SER A 215 -2.04 -15.23 -22.03
N ASP A 216 -3.25 -15.79 -22.21
CA ASP A 216 -4.43 -15.02 -22.60
C ASP A 216 -4.77 -13.88 -21.59
N ALA A 217 -4.60 -14.15 -20.29
CA ALA A 217 -4.83 -13.16 -19.26
C ALA A 217 -3.71 -12.10 -19.18
N PHE A 218 -2.52 -12.43 -19.66
CA PHE A 218 -1.37 -11.53 -19.71
C PHE A 218 -1.44 -10.58 -20.90
N ILE A 219 -1.93 -11.06 -22.05
CA ILE A 219 -2.02 -10.28 -23.30
C ILE A 219 -3.28 -9.38 -23.33
N ALA A 220 -4.37 -9.79 -22.64
CA ALA A 220 -5.63 -9.05 -22.58
C ALA A 220 -5.55 -7.77 -21.74
#